data_7d500e9f06a7b01d6955e219a056ceca
#
_entry.id   7d500e9f06a7b01d6955e219a056ceca
#
_cell.length_a   1.000
_cell.length_b   1.000
_cell.length_c   1.000
_cell.angle_alpha   90.00
_cell.angle_beta   90.00
_cell.angle_gamma   90.00
#
_symmetry.space_group_name_H-M   'P 1'
#
loop_
_entity.id
_entity.type
_entity.pdbx_description
1 polymer ?
#
loop_
_entity_poly.entity_id
_entity_poly.type
_entity_poly.pdbx_seq_one_letter_code
_entity_poly.pdbx_strand_id
1 'polypeptide(L)'
;MGTAIRVELWADDKAANEAAIAAVMEEMHRIDREMSPYKPESELSRINREAADHPVPISAEMFDILSRSIEFSKLSGGAFDITFSSVGYLYDYRHHIKPTDKEIERALPGINYRHILLDAKKQTVKFARPGVRIDLGGIGKGYAVDNGIVLLKKRDITQAIISRRCRTRNHDHG
;
A
#
# COMPACT_ATOMS: atom_id res chain seq x y z
N MET A 1 2.43 -1.44 8.45
CA MET A 1 1.15 -2.14 8.13
C MET A 1 0.59 -2.77 9.39
N GLY A 2 -0.57 -2.38 9.90
CA GLY A 2 -1.15 -2.88 11.17
C GLY A 2 -1.71 -4.32 11.12
N THR A 3 -0.99 -5.25 10.50
CA THR A 3 -1.45 -6.62 10.21
C THR A 3 -0.37 -7.60 10.65
N ALA A 4 -0.75 -8.68 11.37
CA ALA A 4 0.17 -9.76 11.68
C ALA A 4 0.48 -10.56 10.41
N ILE A 5 1.76 -10.82 10.17
CA ILE A 5 2.24 -11.64 9.05
C ILE A 5 2.79 -12.94 9.64
N ARG A 6 2.46 -14.05 8.98
CA ARG A 6 2.97 -15.38 9.30
C ARG A 6 3.66 -15.94 8.06
N VAL A 7 4.89 -16.42 8.24
CA VAL A 7 5.66 -17.09 7.22
C VAL A 7 5.92 -18.52 7.70
N GLU A 8 5.58 -19.50 6.90
CA GLU A 8 5.80 -20.92 7.15
C GLU A 8 6.59 -21.49 5.99
N LEU A 9 7.63 -22.25 6.28
CA LEU A 9 8.51 -22.88 5.31
C LEU A 9 8.65 -24.37 5.63
N TRP A 10 8.79 -25.20 4.59
CA TRP A 10 9.13 -26.60 4.67
C TRP A 10 10.40 -26.85 3.86
N ALA A 11 11.52 -26.97 4.56
CA ALA A 11 12.82 -27.33 4.01
C ALA A 11 13.71 -27.92 5.12
N ASP A 12 14.72 -28.68 4.74
CA ASP A 12 15.52 -29.49 5.67
C ASP A 12 16.56 -28.67 6.46
N ASP A 13 17.05 -27.57 5.91
CA ASP A 13 18.04 -26.71 6.56
C ASP A 13 17.39 -25.64 7.43
N LYS A 14 17.44 -25.83 8.75
CA LYS A 14 16.86 -24.89 9.72
C LYS A 14 17.49 -23.49 9.66
N ALA A 15 18.81 -23.40 9.51
CA ALA A 15 19.50 -22.09 9.49
C ALA A 15 19.15 -21.30 8.23
N ALA A 16 19.10 -21.97 7.06
CA ALA A 16 18.65 -21.38 5.81
C ALA A 16 17.20 -20.92 5.90
N ASN A 17 16.33 -21.68 6.56
CA ASN A 17 14.93 -21.33 6.77
C ASN A 17 14.77 -20.09 7.64
N GLU A 18 15.48 -19.98 8.76
CA GLU A 18 15.46 -18.81 9.62
C GLU A 18 15.94 -17.56 8.88
N ALA A 19 17.02 -17.68 8.09
CA ALA A 19 17.52 -16.58 7.27
C ALA A 19 16.51 -16.16 6.17
N ALA A 20 15.80 -17.11 5.59
CA ALA A 20 14.77 -16.84 4.58
C ALA A 20 13.56 -16.13 5.18
N ILE A 21 13.08 -16.56 6.35
CA ILE A 21 12.00 -15.88 7.09
C ILE A 21 12.41 -14.45 7.45
N ALA A 22 13.63 -14.26 7.98
CA ALA A 22 14.14 -12.93 8.31
C ALA A 22 14.16 -12.00 7.09
N ALA A 23 14.60 -12.51 5.93
CA ALA A 23 14.61 -11.74 4.69
C ALA A 23 13.19 -11.34 4.21
N VAL A 24 12.21 -12.24 4.32
CA VAL A 24 10.82 -11.93 4.00
C VAL A 24 10.29 -10.86 4.96
N MET A 25 10.56 -10.98 6.26
CA MET A 25 10.11 -9.99 7.24
C MET A 25 10.74 -8.62 7.02
N GLU A 26 12.05 -8.56 6.68
CA GLU A 26 12.70 -7.29 6.35
C GLU A 26 12.11 -6.65 5.08
N GLU A 27 11.78 -7.43 4.06
CA GLU A 27 11.09 -6.92 2.88
C GLU A 27 9.71 -6.34 3.22
N MET A 28 8.95 -7.00 4.09
CA MET A 28 7.67 -6.47 4.60
C MET A 28 7.85 -5.13 5.32
N HIS A 29 8.91 -5.01 6.14
CA HIS A 29 9.26 -3.78 6.83
C HIS A 29 9.69 -2.68 5.85
N ARG A 30 10.48 -3.02 4.82
CA ARG A 30 10.89 -2.09 3.78
C ARG A 30 9.68 -1.53 3.05
N ILE A 31 8.77 -2.39 2.59
CA ILE A 31 7.55 -1.96 1.91
C ILE A 31 6.69 -1.07 2.82
N ASP A 32 6.60 -1.39 4.12
CA ASP A 32 5.89 -0.55 5.08
C ASP A 32 6.57 0.81 5.30
N ARG A 33 7.89 0.89 5.21
CA ARG A 33 8.60 2.18 5.27
C ARG A 33 8.27 3.07 4.08
N GLU A 34 8.26 2.51 2.87
CA GLU A 34 8.12 3.26 1.63
C GLU A 34 6.66 3.57 1.26
N MET A 35 5.74 2.66 1.59
CA MET A 35 4.35 2.69 1.10
C MET A 35 3.31 3.00 2.19
N SER A 36 3.73 3.35 3.39
CA SER A 36 2.79 3.71 4.46
C SER A 36 2.39 5.18 4.38
N PRO A 37 1.09 5.52 4.31
CA PRO A 37 0.64 6.91 4.36
C PRO A 37 0.77 7.54 5.75
N TYR A 38 1.10 6.73 6.78
CA TYR A 38 1.24 7.16 8.18
C TYR A 38 2.69 7.45 8.59
N LYS A 39 3.66 7.20 7.70
CA LYS A 39 5.07 7.50 7.92
C LYS A 39 5.44 8.75 7.14
N PRO A 40 5.76 9.88 7.78
CA PRO A 40 6.03 11.14 7.09
C PRO A 40 7.14 11.06 6.04
N GLU A 41 8.15 10.21 6.30
CA GLU A 41 9.32 10.04 5.43
C GLU A 41 9.09 9.04 4.29
N SER A 42 7.92 8.36 4.24
CA SER A 42 7.65 7.41 3.17
C SER A 42 7.51 8.10 1.81
N GLU A 43 7.88 7.38 0.75
CA GLU A 43 7.69 7.86 -0.62
C GLU A 43 6.22 8.19 -0.90
N LEU A 44 5.30 7.34 -0.42
CA LEU A 44 3.85 7.59 -0.54
C LEU A 44 3.41 8.88 0.14
N SER A 45 3.93 9.18 1.34
CA SER A 45 3.61 10.43 2.05
C SER A 45 4.15 11.64 1.32
N ARG A 46 5.35 11.57 0.73
CA ARG A 46 5.91 12.62 -0.12
C ARG A 46 5.03 12.89 -1.35
N ILE A 47 4.59 11.83 -2.03
CA ILE A 47 3.65 11.93 -3.16
C ILE A 47 2.38 12.67 -2.73
N ASN A 48 1.79 12.27 -1.60
CA ASN A 48 0.57 12.88 -1.08
C ASN A 48 0.72 14.36 -0.68
N ARG A 49 1.92 14.81 -0.36
CA ARG A 49 2.21 16.22 -0.02
C ARG A 49 2.44 17.08 -1.26
N GLU A 50 3.10 16.54 -2.28
CA GLU A 50 3.75 17.35 -3.30
C GLU A 50 3.14 17.18 -4.69
N ALA A 51 2.50 16.03 -4.97
CA ALA A 51 2.08 15.69 -6.34
C ALA A 51 0.92 16.55 -6.87
N ALA A 52 0.22 17.28 -6.02
CA ALA A 52 -0.78 18.25 -6.46
C ALA A 52 -0.15 19.52 -7.05
N ASP A 53 1.04 19.90 -6.56
CA ASP A 53 1.70 21.13 -6.95
C ASP A 53 2.62 20.93 -8.16
N HIS A 54 3.43 19.86 -8.16
CA HIS A 54 4.40 19.56 -9.23
C HIS A 54 4.56 18.05 -9.46
N PRO A 55 5.14 17.65 -10.61
CA PRO A 55 5.52 16.25 -10.81
C PRO A 55 6.58 15.80 -9.80
N VAL A 56 6.31 14.72 -9.09
CA VAL A 56 7.20 14.14 -8.06
C VAL A 56 7.93 12.94 -8.66
N PRO A 57 9.28 12.94 -8.67
CA PRO A 57 10.04 11.75 -9.05
C PRO A 57 9.76 10.60 -8.09
N ILE A 58 9.57 9.40 -8.63
CA ILE A 58 9.25 8.21 -7.84
C ILE A 58 10.14 7.03 -8.23
N SER A 59 10.30 6.09 -7.30
CA SER A 59 11.00 4.84 -7.54
C SER A 59 10.30 4.02 -8.63
N ALA A 60 11.06 3.15 -9.32
CA ALA A 60 10.49 2.23 -10.30
C ALA A 60 9.43 1.31 -9.67
N GLU A 61 9.64 0.92 -8.42
CA GLU A 61 8.71 0.11 -7.64
C GLU A 61 7.39 0.86 -7.37
N MET A 62 7.47 2.12 -6.94
CA MET A 62 6.28 2.96 -6.73
C MET A 62 5.56 3.20 -8.05
N PHE A 63 6.28 3.42 -9.15
CA PHE A 63 5.69 3.57 -10.48
C PHE A 63 4.92 2.32 -10.90
N ASP A 64 5.49 1.11 -10.69
CA ASP A 64 4.83 -0.16 -11.02
C ASP A 64 3.55 -0.37 -10.21
N ILE A 65 3.58 -0.19 -8.90
CA ILE A 65 2.38 -0.39 -8.06
C ILE A 65 1.29 0.65 -8.34
N LEU A 66 1.64 1.89 -8.66
CA LEU A 66 0.67 2.90 -9.07
C LEU A 66 0.07 2.57 -10.44
N SER A 67 0.88 2.10 -11.39
CA SER A 67 0.42 1.67 -12.71
C SER A 67 -0.58 0.52 -12.61
N ARG A 68 -0.26 -0.51 -11.83
CA ARG A 68 -1.16 -1.64 -11.54
C ARG A 68 -2.44 -1.19 -10.84
N SER A 69 -2.34 -0.25 -9.90
CA SER A 69 -3.51 0.30 -9.22
C SER A 69 -4.47 0.98 -10.18
N ILE A 70 -3.95 1.76 -11.13
CA ILE A 70 -4.74 2.40 -12.18
C ILE A 70 -5.37 1.35 -13.10
N GLU A 71 -4.64 0.29 -13.44
CA GLU A 71 -5.15 -0.81 -14.25
C GLU A 71 -6.32 -1.51 -13.55
N PHE A 72 -6.18 -1.87 -12.27
CA PHE A 72 -7.28 -2.45 -11.49
C PHE A 72 -8.47 -1.50 -11.35
N SER A 73 -8.23 -0.20 -11.22
CA SER A 73 -9.30 0.79 -11.23
C SER A 73 -10.07 0.79 -12.54
N LYS A 74 -9.38 0.68 -13.68
CA LYS A 74 -10.01 0.56 -15.00
C LYS A 74 -10.81 -0.75 -15.13
N LEU A 75 -10.20 -1.88 -14.77
CA LEU A 75 -10.83 -3.20 -14.87
C LEU A 75 -12.09 -3.32 -14.00
N SER A 76 -12.10 -2.69 -12.84
CA SER A 76 -13.24 -2.69 -11.91
C SER A 76 -14.27 -1.61 -12.19
N GLY A 77 -14.10 -0.81 -13.25
CA GLY A 77 -14.99 0.33 -13.50
C GLY A 77 -14.95 1.40 -12.43
N GLY A 78 -13.84 1.48 -11.64
CA GLY A 78 -13.67 2.42 -10.55
C GLY A 78 -14.13 1.91 -9.18
N ALA A 79 -14.58 0.65 -9.07
CA ALA A 79 -14.92 0.05 -7.78
C ALA A 79 -13.70 -0.12 -6.88
N PHE A 80 -12.53 -0.37 -7.46
CA PHE A 80 -11.24 -0.23 -6.79
C PHE A 80 -10.64 1.13 -7.20
N ASP A 81 -10.34 1.98 -6.22
CA ASP A 81 -9.73 3.28 -6.48
C ASP A 81 -8.87 3.70 -5.28
N ILE A 82 -7.55 3.81 -5.47
CA ILE A 82 -6.61 4.18 -4.42
C ILE A 82 -6.74 5.65 -4.00
N THR A 83 -7.45 6.48 -4.80
CA THR A 83 -7.74 7.88 -4.45
C THR A 83 -8.88 8.02 -3.45
N PHE A 84 -9.53 6.92 -3.02
CA PHE A 84 -10.50 6.92 -1.93
C PHE A 84 -9.95 7.64 -0.68
N SER A 85 -8.64 7.63 -0.51
CA SER A 85 -7.93 8.32 0.56
C SER A 85 -8.15 9.83 0.56
N SER A 86 -8.59 10.43 -0.55
CA SER A 86 -8.97 11.85 -0.59
C SER A 86 -10.08 12.20 0.41
N VAL A 87 -10.94 11.23 0.73
CA VAL A 87 -11.94 11.32 1.79
C VAL A 87 -11.51 10.48 3.02
N GLY A 88 -10.94 9.30 2.76
CA GLY A 88 -10.60 8.33 3.81
C GLY A 88 -9.65 8.87 4.88
N TYR A 89 -8.72 9.77 4.52
CA TYR A 89 -7.78 10.36 5.47
C TYR A 89 -8.44 11.32 6.49
N LEU A 90 -9.65 11.78 6.23
CA LEU A 90 -10.41 12.63 7.16
C LEU A 90 -10.96 11.86 8.36
N TYR A 91 -11.02 10.52 8.26
CA TYR A 91 -11.48 9.66 9.34
C TYR A 91 -10.32 9.27 10.23
N ASP A 92 -10.40 9.57 11.52
CA ASP A 92 -9.49 9.01 12.53
C ASP A 92 -10.22 7.96 13.36
N TYR A 93 -10.10 6.70 12.93
CA TYR A 93 -10.74 5.57 13.61
C TYR A 93 -10.17 5.28 15.00
N ARG A 94 -8.96 5.79 15.30
CA ARG A 94 -8.33 5.58 16.62
C ARG A 94 -8.92 6.53 17.66
N HIS A 95 -9.21 7.75 17.24
CA HIS A 95 -9.78 8.78 18.09
C HIS A 95 -11.30 8.95 17.87
N HIS A 96 -11.94 8.04 17.10
CA HIS A 96 -13.37 8.08 16.78
C HIS A 96 -13.81 9.40 16.11
N ILE A 97 -12.91 10.04 15.35
CA ILE A 97 -13.22 11.26 14.61
C ILE A 97 -13.84 10.90 13.27
N LYS A 98 -15.02 11.47 13.02
CA LYS A 98 -15.72 11.40 11.74
C LYS A 98 -15.77 12.81 11.14
N PRO A 99 -15.45 12.98 9.84
CA PRO A 99 -15.61 14.27 9.17
C PRO A 99 -17.08 14.67 9.07
N THR A 100 -17.32 15.97 8.96
CA THR A 100 -18.64 16.53 8.66
C THR A 100 -19.03 16.23 7.21
N ASP A 101 -20.34 16.25 6.93
CA ASP A 101 -20.84 16.03 5.56
C ASP A 101 -20.27 17.07 4.57
N LYS A 102 -20.09 18.31 5.00
CA LYS A 102 -19.46 19.38 4.19
C LYS A 102 -17.99 19.09 3.85
N GLU A 103 -17.23 18.50 4.77
CA GLU A 103 -15.83 18.09 4.51
C GLU A 103 -15.79 16.93 3.54
N ILE A 104 -16.71 15.98 3.68
CA ILE A 104 -16.86 14.86 2.74
C ILE A 104 -17.20 15.39 1.35
N GLU A 105 -18.23 16.23 1.22
CA GLU A 105 -18.65 16.82 -0.07
C GLU A 105 -17.50 17.56 -0.78
N ARG A 106 -16.69 18.30 -0.03
CA ARG A 106 -15.53 19.02 -0.59
C ARG A 106 -14.43 18.07 -1.08
N ALA A 107 -14.24 16.94 -0.39
CA ALA A 107 -13.18 15.97 -0.69
C ALA A 107 -13.58 14.95 -1.76
N LEU A 108 -14.86 14.61 -1.89
CA LEU A 108 -15.39 13.63 -2.85
C LEU A 108 -14.87 13.81 -4.29
N PRO A 109 -14.77 15.04 -4.86
CA PRO A 109 -14.23 15.21 -6.20
C PRO A 109 -12.75 14.79 -6.34
N GLY A 110 -12.04 14.56 -5.25
CA GLY A 110 -10.68 13.99 -5.23
C GLY A 110 -10.65 12.49 -5.55
N ILE A 111 -11.77 11.79 -5.38
CA ILE A 111 -11.87 10.34 -5.64
C ILE A 111 -12.10 10.13 -7.14
N ASN A 112 -11.02 9.92 -7.85
CA ASN A 112 -11.02 9.48 -9.23
C ASN A 112 -9.59 9.08 -9.62
N TYR A 113 -9.34 7.81 -9.90
CA TYR A 113 -8.03 7.30 -10.31
C TYR A 113 -7.45 8.01 -11.54
N ARG A 114 -8.28 8.64 -12.39
CA ARG A 114 -7.84 9.43 -13.54
C ARG A 114 -7.10 10.71 -13.14
N HIS A 115 -7.17 11.10 -11.87
CA HIS A 115 -6.38 12.22 -11.35
C HIS A 115 -4.91 11.85 -11.09
N ILE A 116 -4.56 10.56 -11.15
CA ILE A 116 -3.17 10.10 -11.02
C ILE A 116 -2.53 10.12 -12.41
N LEU A 117 -1.63 11.05 -12.64
CA LEU A 117 -0.92 11.23 -13.90
C LEU A 117 0.49 10.68 -13.76
N LEU A 118 0.80 9.59 -14.48
CA LEU A 118 2.12 8.97 -14.50
C LEU A 118 2.86 9.33 -15.79
N ASP A 119 4.13 9.72 -15.67
CA ASP A 119 5.05 9.92 -16.79
C ASP A 119 6.14 8.83 -16.74
N ALA A 120 6.03 7.84 -17.62
CA ALA A 120 6.98 6.72 -17.66
C ALA A 120 8.38 7.12 -18.11
N LYS A 121 8.52 8.18 -18.93
CA LYS A 121 9.84 8.64 -19.40
C LYS A 121 10.62 9.36 -18.31
N LYS A 122 9.93 10.10 -17.46
CA LYS A 122 10.52 10.87 -16.35
C LYS A 122 10.46 10.14 -15.03
N GLN A 123 9.75 9.01 -14.95
CA GLN A 123 9.42 8.32 -13.70
C GLN A 123 8.86 9.27 -12.65
N THR A 124 7.79 9.98 -13.00
CA THR A 124 7.13 10.92 -12.09
C THR A 124 5.64 10.64 -11.97
N VAL A 125 5.08 11.05 -10.84
CA VAL A 125 3.64 11.13 -10.60
C VAL A 125 3.23 12.58 -10.35
N LYS A 126 2.07 12.97 -10.87
CA LYS A 126 1.41 14.25 -10.59
C LYS A 126 -0.07 14.02 -10.37
N PHE A 127 -0.68 14.82 -9.49
CA PHE A 127 -2.14 14.84 -9.37
C PHE A 127 -2.74 15.95 -10.23
N ALA A 128 -3.83 15.62 -10.90
CA ALA A 128 -4.51 16.55 -11.81
C ALA A 128 -5.20 17.71 -11.08
N ARG A 129 -5.35 17.63 -9.74
CA ARG A 129 -6.01 18.66 -8.92
C ARG A 129 -5.57 18.61 -7.46
N PRO A 130 -5.70 19.73 -6.72
CA PRO A 130 -5.55 19.75 -5.27
C PRO A 130 -6.55 18.84 -4.55
N GLY A 131 -6.16 18.36 -3.37
CA GLY A 131 -7.00 17.52 -2.51
C GLY A 131 -7.01 16.03 -2.87
N VAL A 132 -6.39 15.61 -3.97
CA VAL A 132 -6.18 14.21 -4.27
C VAL A 132 -5.17 13.62 -3.29
N ARG A 133 -5.50 12.48 -2.72
CA ARG A 133 -4.62 11.66 -1.88
C ARG A 133 -4.78 10.20 -2.26
N ILE A 134 -3.72 9.45 -2.14
CA ILE A 134 -3.70 8.01 -2.44
C ILE A 134 -3.32 7.18 -1.22
N ASP A 135 -3.86 5.97 -1.15
CA ASP A 135 -3.51 4.96 -0.14
C ASP A 135 -3.41 3.58 -0.82
N LEU A 136 -2.32 2.89 -0.54
CA LEU A 136 -2.03 1.58 -1.13
C LEU A 136 -2.51 0.41 -0.25
N GLY A 137 -3.26 0.65 0.82
CA GLY A 137 -3.72 -0.39 1.75
C GLY A 137 -4.56 -1.50 1.11
N GLY A 138 -5.23 -1.21 0.00
CA GLY A 138 -6.00 -2.18 -0.79
C GLY A 138 -5.14 -3.13 -1.63
N ILE A 139 -3.95 -2.71 -2.06
CA ILE A 139 -3.05 -3.49 -2.94
C ILE A 139 -1.71 -3.83 -2.28
N GLY A 140 -1.16 -2.94 -1.46
CA GLY A 140 0.20 -3.05 -0.91
C GLY A 140 0.44 -4.30 -0.07
N LYS A 141 -0.60 -4.86 0.56
CA LYS A 141 -0.48 -6.11 1.31
C LYS A 141 -0.28 -7.32 0.41
N GLY A 142 -1.00 -7.39 -0.71
CA GLY A 142 -0.80 -8.42 -1.74
C GLY A 142 0.58 -8.29 -2.36
N TYR A 143 0.95 -7.07 -2.73
CA TYR A 143 2.26 -6.75 -3.28
C TYR A 143 3.42 -7.21 -2.38
N ALA A 144 3.32 -6.97 -1.08
CA ALA A 144 4.33 -7.41 -0.12
C ALA A 144 4.42 -8.95 -0.03
N VAL A 145 3.29 -9.65 -0.08
CA VAL A 145 3.26 -11.12 -0.11
C VAL A 145 3.92 -11.64 -1.38
N ASP A 146 3.60 -11.07 -2.54
CA ASP A 146 4.19 -11.47 -3.83
C ASP A 146 5.72 -11.27 -3.82
N ASN A 147 6.22 -10.14 -3.29
CA ASN A 147 7.67 -9.92 -3.14
C ASN A 147 8.30 -10.95 -2.21
N GLY A 148 7.64 -11.28 -1.10
CA GLY A 148 8.09 -12.34 -0.20
C GLY A 148 8.22 -13.70 -0.89
N ILE A 149 7.24 -14.07 -1.70
CA ILE A 149 7.28 -15.32 -2.49
C ILE A 149 8.42 -15.29 -3.51
N VAL A 150 8.64 -14.15 -4.19
CA VAL A 150 9.78 -14.01 -5.11
C VAL A 150 11.12 -14.18 -4.39
N LEU A 151 11.26 -13.62 -3.17
CA LEU A 151 12.46 -13.79 -2.35
C LEU A 151 12.71 -15.27 -1.96
N LEU A 152 11.65 -16.00 -1.60
CA LEU A 152 11.75 -17.41 -1.25
C LEU A 152 12.16 -18.26 -2.46
N LYS A 153 11.54 -18.03 -3.63
CA LYS A 153 11.88 -18.70 -4.87
C LYS A 153 13.36 -18.48 -5.28
N LYS A 154 13.90 -17.27 -5.10
CA LYS A 154 15.32 -16.97 -5.35
C LYS A 154 16.28 -17.71 -4.41
N ARG A 155 15.78 -18.31 -3.34
CA ARG A 155 16.51 -19.13 -2.37
C ARG A 155 16.22 -20.63 -2.53
N ASP A 156 15.62 -21.01 -3.66
CA ASP A 156 15.21 -22.40 -3.99
C ASP A 156 14.20 -22.98 -2.98
N ILE A 157 13.50 -22.14 -2.22
CA ILE A 157 12.44 -22.56 -1.32
C ILE A 157 11.14 -22.64 -2.11
N THR A 158 10.68 -23.87 -2.36
CA THR A 158 9.50 -24.15 -3.19
C THR A 158 8.23 -24.43 -2.40
N GLN A 159 8.37 -24.73 -1.10
CA GLN A 159 7.24 -25.01 -0.20
C GLN A 159 7.17 -23.95 0.90
N ALA A 160 6.29 -22.99 0.74
CA ALA A 160 6.11 -21.91 1.69
C ALA A 160 4.69 -21.36 1.68
N ILE A 161 4.26 -20.83 2.83
CA ILE A 161 3.03 -20.07 2.97
C ILE A 161 3.37 -18.73 3.62
N ILE A 162 2.98 -17.64 2.96
CA ILE A 162 2.96 -16.31 3.55
C ILE A 162 1.49 -15.91 3.72
N SER A 163 1.06 -15.77 4.97
CA SER A 163 -0.31 -15.39 5.28
C SER A 163 -0.35 -14.12 6.11
N ARG A 164 -1.45 -13.37 5.96
CA ARG A 164 -1.76 -12.22 6.78
C ARG A 164 -3.02 -12.50 7.61
N ARG A 165 -2.98 -12.25 8.90
CA ARG A 165 -4.18 -12.24 9.73
C ARG A 165 -4.68 -10.81 9.85
N CYS A 166 -5.91 -10.56 9.41
CA CYS A 166 -6.65 -9.41 9.90
C CYS A 166 -6.87 -9.61 11.40
N ARG A 167 -6.48 -8.65 12.26
CA ARG A 167 -6.86 -8.69 13.68
C ARG A 167 -8.38 -8.56 13.75
N THR A 168 -9.09 -9.68 13.81
CA THR A 168 -10.43 -9.69 14.41
C THR A 168 -10.22 -9.41 15.90
N ARG A 169 -10.70 -8.28 16.41
CA ARG A 169 -10.88 -8.13 17.86
C ARG A 169 -11.88 -9.24 18.24
N ASN A 170 -11.42 -10.24 18.97
CA ASN A 170 -12.34 -11.03 19.76
C ASN A 170 -12.98 -10.05 20.75
N HIS A 171 -14.25 -9.76 20.60
CA HIS A 171 -15.05 -9.29 21.71
C HIS A 171 -15.24 -10.52 22.60
N ASP A 172 -14.35 -10.68 23.56
CA ASP A 172 -14.63 -11.49 24.74
C ASP A 172 -15.76 -10.76 25.46
N HIS A 173 -16.98 -11.23 25.29
CA HIS A 173 -18.07 -10.92 26.18
C HIS A 173 -17.83 -11.72 27.46
N GLY A 174 -17.26 -11.04 28.48
CA GLY A 174 -17.34 -11.41 29.88
C GLY A 174 -18.51 -10.70 30.53
#